data_9475558b9a481f8cfc759870e466330b
#
_entry.id   9475558b9a481f8cfc759870e466330b
#
_cell.length_a   1.000
_cell.length_b   1.000
_cell.length_c   1.000
_cell.angle_alpha   90.00
_cell.angle_beta   90.00
_cell.angle_gamma   90.00
#
_symmetry.space_group_name_H-M   'P 1'
#
loop_
_entity.id
_entity.type
_entity.pdbx_description
1 polymer ?
#
loop_
_entity_poly.entity_id
_entity_poly.type
_entity_poly.pdbx_seq_one_letter_code
_entity_poly.pdbx_strand_id
1 'polypeptide(L)'
;MGERAPVRRLIVTCSGGAFRDFRAEELANVTVEQALRHPQWDMGAKITIDSSTLVNKGFEVIEAHWLFGTPAERISVLLHPQSIIHSMVEFEDGAIKAQLGTPDMRLPISFALLYPDRANRPGERFNFLNHPQLTFAEVDRAKYPALDIAYDCLRRGGTAACTMNGANEVAVAAFLARKCAWLDIVRAIRYALEHAAFVPSPTLADYAEANAEARALAAEFLQLKN
;
A
#
# COMPACT_ATOMS: atom_id res chain seq x y z
N MET A 1 -13.86 -8.37 15.73
CA MET A 1 -14.48 -7.70 16.89
C MET A 1 -16.00 -7.73 16.71
N GLY A 2 -16.66 -8.81 16.96
CA GLY A 2 -18.05 -9.19 16.66
C GLY A 2 -19.22 -8.24 17.00
N GLU A 3 -19.08 -6.95 16.78
CA GLU A 3 -20.15 -6.00 16.96
C GLU A 3 -20.99 -5.87 15.70
N ARG A 4 -22.32 -5.84 15.88
CA ARG A 4 -23.29 -5.61 14.80
C ARG A 4 -23.53 -4.12 14.52
N ALA A 5 -22.66 -3.23 15.04
CA ALA A 5 -22.78 -1.79 14.81
C ALA A 5 -22.41 -1.45 13.36
N PRO A 6 -23.15 -0.56 12.70
CA PRO A 6 -22.83 -0.14 11.35
C PRO A 6 -21.48 0.59 11.30
N VAL A 7 -20.63 0.15 10.39
CA VAL A 7 -19.31 0.74 10.16
C VAL A 7 -19.46 1.99 9.30
N ARG A 8 -18.98 3.12 9.78
CA ARG A 8 -18.92 4.37 9.05
C ARG A 8 -17.76 4.37 8.04
N ARG A 9 -16.55 4.02 8.50
CA ARG A 9 -15.37 3.91 7.64
C ARG A 9 -14.30 2.99 8.21
N LEU A 10 -13.44 2.51 7.32
CA LEU A 10 -12.17 1.88 7.65
C LEU A 10 -11.05 2.92 7.56
N ILE A 11 -10.11 2.84 8.50
CA ILE A 11 -8.93 3.71 8.53
C ILE A 11 -7.70 2.81 8.51
N VAL A 12 -6.94 2.90 7.44
CA VAL A 12 -5.67 2.17 7.25
C VAL A 12 -4.54 3.13 7.56
N THR A 13 -3.54 2.70 8.33
CA THR A 13 -2.39 3.54 8.65
C THR A 13 -1.17 3.18 7.81
N CYS A 14 -0.29 4.13 7.56
CA CYS A 14 1.00 3.90 6.93
C CYS A 14 2.13 4.62 7.67
N SER A 15 3.34 4.05 7.63
CA SER A 15 4.54 4.69 8.20
C SER A 15 5.01 5.91 7.38
N GLY A 16 4.58 5.99 6.11
CA GLY A 16 5.05 6.96 5.14
C GLY A 16 6.33 6.53 4.39
N GLY A 17 6.86 5.33 4.68
CA GLY A 17 8.03 4.78 4.00
C GLY A 17 9.33 5.56 4.26
N ALA A 18 10.36 5.23 3.48
CA ALA A 18 11.71 5.77 3.64
C ALA A 18 11.80 7.28 3.40
N PHE A 19 10.89 7.85 2.60
CA PHE A 19 10.94 9.25 2.19
C PHE A 19 9.90 10.14 2.86
N ARG A 20 9.27 9.67 3.94
CA ARG A 20 8.26 10.44 4.69
C ARG A 20 8.71 11.87 5.00
N ASP A 21 9.93 12.03 5.48
CA ASP A 21 10.46 13.30 5.97
C ASP A 21 11.22 14.10 4.88
N PHE A 22 11.28 13.59 3.64
CA PHE A 22 11.89 14.26 2.49
C PHE A 22 10.92 15.31 1.91
N ARG A 23 11.45 16.41 1.38
CA ARG A 23 10.69 17.34 0.55
C ARG A 23 10.49 16.76 -0.85
N ALA A 24 9.45 17.19 -1.55
CA ALA A 24 9.12 16.67 -2.89
C ALA A 24 10.28 16.83 -3.89
N GLU A 25 11.01 17.94 -3.81
CA GLU A 25 12.15 18.24 -4.70
C GLU A 25 13.32 17.27 -4.51
N GLU A 26 13.47 16.72 -3.31
CA GLU A 26 14.56 15.80 -2.97
C GLU A 26 14.34 14.41 -3.58
N LEU A 27 13.08 14.07 -3.93
CA LEU A 27 12.71 12.75 -4.47
C LEU A 27 13.27 12.49 -5.87
N ALA A 28 13.65 13.51 -6.61
CA ALA A 28 14.21 13.36 -7.96
C ALA A 28 15.56 12.62 -7.97
N ASN A 29 16.31 12.69 -6.88
CA ASN A 29 17.68 12.18 -6.80
C ASN A 29 17.87 11.08 -5.74
N VAL A 30 16.77 10.47 -5.26
CA VAL A 30 16.87 9.40 -4.26
C VAL A 30 17.45 8.13 -4.85
N THR A 31 18.22 7.42 -4.03
CA THR A 31 18.90 6.19 -4.44
C THR A 31 18.15 4.95 -3.98
N VAL A 32 18.49 3.81 -4.56
CA VAL A 32 17.95 2.49 -4.15
C VAL A 32 18.28 2.22 -2.69
N GLU A 33 19.48 2.56 -2.24
CA GLU A 33 19.93 2.34 -0.86
C GLU A 33 19.13 3.18 0.14
N GLN A 34 18.77 4.41 -0.24
CA GLN A 34 17.89 5.26 0.57
C GLN A 34 16.47 4.70 0.63
N ALA A 35 15.92 4.27 -0.51
CA ALA A 35 14.58 3.71 -0.61
C ALA A 35 14.41 2.39 0.17
N LEU A 36 15.48 1.60 0.27
CA LEU A 36 15.47 0.33 1.03
C LEU A 36 15.60 0.52 2.55
N ARG A 37 15.84 1.73 3.06
CA ARG A 37 15.90 2.02 4.49
C ARG A 37 14.51 2.30 5.06
N HIS A 38 13.71 1.24 5.25
CA HIS A 38 12.41 1.42 5.90
C HIS A 38 12.58 1.77 7.38
N PRO A 39 11.84 2.79 7.90
CA PRO A 39 12.07 3.30 9.27
C PRO A 39 11.65 2.34 10.39
N GLN A 40 10.74 1.39 10.13
CA GLN A 40 10.13 0.54 11.16
C GLN A 40 10.20 -0.97 10.87
N TRP A 41 10.32 -1.36 9.60
CA TRP A 41 10.20 -2.75 9.18
C TRP A 41 11.46 -3.23 8.44
N ASP A 42 11.87 -4.46 8.76
CA ASP A 42 12.81 -5.22 7.94
C ASP A 42 12.02 -6.13 7.01
N MET A 43 12.02 -5.81 5.73
CA MET A 43 11.16 -6.45 4.71
C MET A 43 11.94 -6.74 3.44
N GLY A 44 11.34 -7.57 2.56
CA GLY A 44 11.86 -7.80 1.21
C GLY A 44 11.96 -6.50 0.39
N ALA A 45 12.89 -6.47 -0.56
CA ALA A 45 13.19 -5.26 -1.34
C ALA A 45 11.96 -4.69 -2.07
N LYS A 46 11.16 -5.53 -2.73
CA LYS A 46 9.98 -5.10 -3.49
C LYS A 46 8.98 -4.34 -2.62
N ILE A 47 8.55 -4.91 -1.51
CA ILE A 47 7.57 -4.27 -0.62
C ILE A 47 8.13 -3.02 0.07
N THR A 48 9.44 -2.96 0.29
CA THR A 48 10.09 -1.77 0.85
C THR A 48 10.03 -0.60 -0.12
N ILE A 49 10.22 -0.84 -1.43
CA ILE A 49 10.02 0.20 -2.46
C ILE A 49 8.55 0.57 -2.57
N ASP A 50 7.63 -0.39 -2.56
CA ASP A 50 6.18 -0.12 -2.59
C ASP A 50 5.73 0.71 -1.37
N SER A 51 6.34 0.50 -0.22
CA SER A 51 6.12 1.33 0.97
C SER A 51 6.64 2.76 0.74
N SER A 52 7.81 2.91 0.10
CA SER A 52 8.40 4.23 -0.17
C SER A 52 7.60 5.08 -1.15
N THR A 53 6.84 4.46 -2.06
CA THR A 53 5.96 5.11 -3.04
C THR A 53 4.51 5.22 -2.58
N LEU A 54 4.15 4.57 -1.48
CA LEU A 54 2.79 4.29 -1.02
C LEU A 54 1.92 3.45 -2.00
N VAL A 55 2.52 2.80 -2.98
CA VAL A 55 1.83 1.79 -3.81
C VAL A 55 1.30 0.66 -2.93
N ASN A 56 2.11 0.17 -1.98
CA ASN A 56 1.65 -0.86 -1.03
C ASN A 56 0.38 -0.43 -0.30
N LYS A 57 0.34 0.81 0.17
CA LYS A 57 -0.84 1.34 0.86
C LYS A 57 -2.04 1.49 -0.09
N GLY A 58 -1.80 1.80 -1.35
CA GLY A 58 -2.83 1.77 -2.40
C GLY A 58 -3.42 0.36 -2.59
N PHE A 59 -2.60 -0.67 -2.62
CA PHE A 59 -3.07 -2.06 -2.67
C PHE A 59 -3.86 -2.45 -1.42
N GLU A 60 -3.43 -2.05 -0.24
CA GLU A 60 -4.18 -2.31 1.00
C GLU A 60 -5.55 -1.63 1.01
N VAL A 61 -5.72 -0.47 0.37
CA VAL A 61 -7.04 0.16 0.17
C VAL A 61 -7.92 -0.72 -0.74
N ILE A 62 -7.37 -1.23 -1.83
CA ILE A 62 -8.07 -2.13 -2.75
C ILE A 62 -8.43 -3.45 -2.04
N GLU A 63 -7.50 -4.03 -1.29
CA GLU A 63 -7.71 -5.23 -0.49
C GLU A 63 -8.81 -5.04 0.56
N ALA A 64 -8.79 -3.92 1.29
CA ALA A 64 -9.81 -3.60 2.30
C ALA A 64 -11.21 -3.49 1.67
N HIS A 65 -11.32 -2.93 0.47
CA HIS A 65 -12.58 -2.92 -0.27
C HIS A 65 -13.12 -4.34 -0.50
N TRP A 66 -12.29 -5.21 -1.07
CA TRP A 66 -12.71 -6.57 -1.43
C TRP A 66 -12.95 -7.46 -0.22
N LEU A 67 -12.13 -7.35 0.81
CA LEU A 67 -12.26 -8.18 2.03
C LEU A 67 -13.48 -7.80 2.86
N PHE A 68 -13.83 -6.52 2.92
CA PHE A 68 -14.87 -6.01 3.83
C PHE A 68 -16.11 -5.47 3.11
N GLY A 69 -16.13 -5.45 1.78
CA GLY A 69 -17.23 -4.88 1.00
C GLY A 69 -17.43 -3.38 1.24
N THR A 70 -16.37 -2.68 1.65
CA THR A 70 -16.43 -1.26 2.01
C THR A 70 -16.14 -0.40 0.78
N PRO A 71 -17.00 0.55 0.38
CA PRO A 71 -16.74 1.41 -0.76
C PRO A 71 -15.52 2.31 -0.55
N ALA A 72 -14.85 2.68 -1.64
CA ALA A 72 -13.60 3.44 -1.62
C ALA A 72 -13.68 4.72 -0.76
N GLU A 73 -14.81 5.42 -0.81
CA GLU A 73 -15.08 6.67 -0.08
C GLU A 73 -15.12 6.48 1.43
N ARG A 74 -15.32 5.25 1.87
CA ARG A 74 -15.33 4.86 3.29
C ARG A 74 -14.04 4.19 3.75
N ILE A 75 -12.98 4.24 2.94
CA ILE A 75 -11.65 3.78 3.31
C ILE A 75 -10.74 4.99 3.31
N SER A 76 -10.12 5.30 4.44
CA SER A 76 -9.18 6.43 4.58
C SER A 76 -7.80 5.95 4.94
N VAL A 77 -6.79 6.69 4.51
CA VAL A 77 -5.39 6.43 4.85
C VAL A 77 -4.86 7.56 5.71
N LEU A 78 -4.25 7.22 6.84
CA LEU A 78 -3.55 8.16 7.72
C LEU A 78 -2.07 7.79 7.82
N LEU A 79 -1.25 8.82 7.80
CA LEU A 79 0.16 8.71 8.16
C LEU A 79 0.28 8.50 9.67
N HIS A 80 0.94 7.42 10.08
CA HIS A 80 1.23 7.08 11.48
C HIS A 80 2.68 6.57 11.59
N PRO A 81 3.64 7.47 11.83
CA PRO A 81 5.07 7.16 11.76
C PRO A 81 5.51 6.01 12.64
N GLN A 82 4.89 5.86 13.82
CA GLN A 82 5.28 4.84 14.79
C GLN A 82 4.85 3.43 14.41
N SER A 83 3.91 3.28 13.47
CA SER A 83 3.35 1.98 13.04
C SER A 83 2.89 1.08 14.19
N ILE A 84 2.36 1.67 15.25
CA ILE A 84 1.79 0.96 16.41
C ILE A 84 0.33 0.62 16.16
N ILE A 85 -0.43 1.57 15.60
CA ILE A 85 -1.79 1.33 15.12
C ILE A 85 -1.71 0.93 13.65
N HIS A 86 -2.23 -0.26 13.33
CA HIS A 86 -2.15 -0.81 11.97
C HIS A 86 -3.44 -0.58 11.18
N SER A 87 -4.59 -0.57 11.86
CA SER A 87 -5.89 -0.26 11.28
C SER A 87 -6.89 0.15 12.36
N MET A 88 -7.92 0.88 11.94
CA MET A 88 -9.02 1.29 12.82
C MET A 88 -10.35 1.14 12.08
N VAL A 89 -11.41 0.93 12.87
CA VAL A 89 -12.80 0.95 12.41
C VAL A 89 -13.52 2.07 13.15
N GLU A 90 -14.09 3.00 12.41
CA GLU A 90 -14.99 4.03 12.95
C GLU A 90 -16.43 3.59 12.73
N PHE A 91 -17.24 3.66 13.76
CA PHE A 91 -18.66 3.33 13.74
C PHE A 91 -19.52 4.59 13.57
N GLU A 92 -20.80 4.40 13.22
CA GLU A 92 -21.75 5.53 12.99
C GLU A 92 -22.00 6.36 14.27
N ASP A 93 -21.81 5.78 15.45
CA ASP A 93 -21.90 6.50 16.74
C ASP A 93 -20.65 7.33 17.08
N GLY A 94 -19.63 7.31 16.22
CA GLY A 94 -18.37 8.01 16.41
C GLY A 94 -17.31 7.23 17.22
N ALA A 95 -17.64 6.03 17.73
CA ALA A 95 -16.65 5.20 18.40
C ALA A 95 -15.59 4.69 17.40
N ILE A 96 -14.32 4.61 17.84
CA ILE A 96 -13.23 4.06 17.04
C ILE A 96 -12.61 2.87 17.76
N LYS A 97 -12.46 1.75 17.05
CA LYS A 97 -11.66 0.61 17.52
C LYS A 97 -10.41 0.46 16.67
N ALA A 98 -9.28 0.27 17.34
CA ALA A 98 -7.98 0.17 16.71
C ALA A 98 -7.29 -1.16 17.03
N GLN A 99 -6.57 -1.72 16.07
CA GLN A 99 -5.62 -2.81 16.29
C GLN A 99 -4.25 -2.20 16.57
N LEU A 100 -3.75 -2.39 17.79
CA LEU A 100 -2.43 -1.97 18.22
C LEU A 100 -1.51 -3.18 18.41
N GLY A 101 -0.22 -2.95 18.16
CA GLY A 101 0.84 -3.92 18.43
C GLY A 101 2.21 -3.39 18.01
N THR A 102 3.26 -4.07 18.46
CA THR A 102 4.59 -3.85 17.88
C THR A 102 4.60 -4.22 16.40
N PRO A 103 5.40 -3.56 15.54
CA PRO A 103 5.51 -3.88 14.12
C PRO A 103 6.19 -5.23 13.90
N ASP A 104 5.40 -6.31 13.99
CA ASP A 104 5.85 -7.69 13.89
C ASP A 104 4.77 -8.55 13.21
N MET A 105 5.05 -9.03 12.00
CA MET A 105 4.14 -9.84 11.20
C MET A 105 3.75 -11.18 11.85
N ARG A 106 4.53 -11.67 12.79
CA ARG A 106 4.17 -12.87 13.54
C ARG A 106 2.86 -12.72 14.31
N LEU A 107 2.50 -11.49 14.71
CA LEU A 107 1.24 -11.22 15.41
C LEU A 107 0.01 -11.50 14.53
N PRO A 108 -0.17 -10.85 13.37
CA PRO A 108 -1.32 -11.11 12.50
C PRO A 108 -1.29 -12.52 11.89
N ILE A 109 -0.11 -13.06 11.54
CA ILE A 109 0.02 -14.40 10.96
C ILE A 109 -0.42 -15.46 11.96
N SER A 110 0.07 -15.40 13.20
CA SER A 110 -0.34 -16.38 14.22
C SER A 110 -1.84 -16.31 14.52
N PHE A 111 -2.42 -15.11 14.54
CA PHE A 111 -3.86 -14.98 14.73
C PHE A 111 -4.66 -15.53 13.55
N ALA A 112 -4.21 -15.30 12.30
CA ALA A 112 -4.87 -15.85 11.12
C ALA A 112 -4.85 -17.40 11.10
N LEU A 113 -3.75 -17.99 11.54
CA LEU A 113 -3.59 -19.44 11.56
C LEU A 113 -4.38 -20.12 12.70
N LEU A 114 -4.59 -19.44 13.83
CA LEU A 114 -5.19 -19.99 15.04
C LEU A 114 -6.61 -19.47 15.31
N TYR A 115 -7.12 -18.63 14.42
CA TYR A 115 -8.45 -18.02 14.61
C TYR A 115 -9.51 -19.08 15.00
N PRO A 116 -10.38 -18.81 16.01
CA PRO A 116 -10.52 -17.53 16.76
C PRO A 116 -9.59 -17.39 17.97
N ASP A 117 -8.72 -18.35 18.22
CA ASP A 117 -7.85 -18.39 19.39
C ASP A 117 -6.63 -17.46 19.25
N ARG A 118 -6.07 -17.06 20.39
CA ARG A 118 -4.83 -16.29 20.46
C ARG A 118 -3.77 -17.05 21.23
N ALA A 119 -2.72 -17.45 20.52
CA ALA A 119 -1.59 -18.13 21.16
C ALA A 119 -0.74 -17.16 21.99
N ASN A 120 -0.12 -17.70 23.04
CA ASN A 120 0.96 -17.00 23.71
C ASN A 120 2.19 -17.00 22.79
N ARG A 121 2.57 -15.79 22.32
CA ARG A 121 3.67 -15.59 21.38
C ARG A 121 4.90 -15.08 22.11
N PRO A 122 6.09 -15.63 21.88
CA PRO A 122 7.34 -15.03 22.34
C PRO A 122 7.61 -13.72 21.58
N GLY A 123 8.29 -12.79 22.22
CA GLY A 123 8.68 -11.52 21.66
C GLY A 123 8.18 -10.32 22.47
N GLU A 124 8.58 -9.13 22.05
CA GLU A 124 8.23 -7.89 22.72
C GLU A 124 6.73 -7.64 22.65
N ARG A 125 6.16 -7.24 23.77
CA ARG A 125 4.76 -6.78 23.87
C ARG A 125 4.72 -5.27 23.84
N PHE A 126 3.71 -4.73 23.18
CA PHE A 126 3.48 -3.30 23.20
C PHE A 126 3.30 -2.79 24.63
N ASN A 127 4.02 -1.70 24.95
CA ASN A 127 3.92 -1.03 26.23
C ASN A 127 3.66 0.46 26.00
N PHE A 128 2.55 0.97 26.51
CA PHE A 128 2.16 2.38 26.39
C PHE A 128 3.19 3.35 27.01
N LEU A 129 3.91 2.94 28.03
CA LEU A 129 4.93 3.79 28.67
C LEU A 129 6.15 4.02 27.77
N ASN A 130 6.43 3.10 26.87
CA ASN A 130 7.50 3.25 25.88
C ASN A 130 7.07 4.08 24.66
N HIS A 131 5.74 4.28 24.50
CA HIS A 131 5.14 5.02 23.40
C HIS A 131 4.08 6.00 23.92
N PRO A 132 4.49 7.04 24.66
CA PRO A 132 3.55 7.96 25.31
C PRO A 132 2.81 8.87 24.34
N GLN A 133 3.27 8.92 23.08
CA GLN A 133 2.65 9.72 22.02
C GLN A 133 2.50 8.88 20.76
N LEU A 134 1.31 8.90 20.18
CA LEU A 134 0.99 8.36 18.86
C LEU A 134 0.54 9.52 17.97
N THR A 135 1.24 9.73 16.86
CA THR A 135 1.01 10.87 15.98
C THR A 135 0.37 10.45 14.68
N PHE A 136 -0.51 11.30 14.16
CA PHE A 136 -1.22 11.09 12.91
C PHE A 136 -1.17 12.36 12.06
N ALA A 137 -1.11 12.16 10.75
CA ALA A 137 -1.19 13.24 9.77
C ALA A 137 -1.90 12.75 8.51
N GLU A 138 -2.33 13.69 7.69
CA GLU A 138 -2.78 13.39 6.34
C GLU A 138 -1.60 13.00 5.45
N VAL A 139 -1.88 12.14 4.46
CA VAL A 139 -0.90 11.81 3.43
C VAL A 139 -0.81 12.94 2.42
N ASP A 140 0.39 13.43 2.16
CA ASP A 140 0.64 14.37 1.06
C ASP A 140 0.43 13.67 -0.29
N ARG A 141 -0.73 13.91 -0.90
CA ARG A 141 -1.14 13.28 -2.17
C ARG A 141 -0.33 13.78 -3.37
N ALA A 142 0.18 15.00 -3.32
CA ALA A 142 1.06 15.53 -4.36
C ALA A 142 2.40 14.80 -4.38
N LYS A 143 2.92 14.49 -3.20
CA LYS A 143 4.15 13.74 -3.00
C LYS A 143 3.98 12.24 -3.31
N TYR A 144 2.81 11.69 -3.00
CA TYR A 144 2.50 10.26 -3.14
C TYR A 144 1.28 10.00 -4.05
N PRO A 145 1.38 10.34 -5.34
CA PRO A 145 0.25 10.21 -6.27
C PRO A 145 -0.18 8.77 -6.53
N ALA A 146 0.65 7.77 -6.19
CA ALA A 146 0.30 6.36 -6.31
C ALA A 146 -0.95 5.99 -5.49
N LEU A 147 -1.17 6.67 -4.37
CA LEU A 147 -2.34 6.41 -3.54
C LEU A 147 -3.63 6.86 -4.24
N ASP A 148 -3.63 8.01 -4.92
CA ASP A 148 -4.79 8.45 -5.70
C ASP A 148 -5.04 7.53 -6.90
N ILE A 149 -3.98 7.08 -7.58
CA ILE A 149 -4.07 6.10 -8.66
C ILE A 149 -4.76 4.82 -8.18
N ALA A 150 -4.44 4.32 -6.99
CA ALA A 150 -5.08 3.15 -6.43
C ALA A 150 -6.58 3.35 -6.17
N TYR A 151 -6.98 4.51 -5.62
CA TYR A 151 -8.39 4.86 -5.47
C TYR A 151 -9.11 4.95 -6.83
N ASP A 152 -8.46 5.51 -7.84
CA ASP A 152 -9.03 5.59 -9.19
C ASP A 152 -9.17 4.22 -9.83
N CYS A 153 -8.17 3.34 -9.68
CA CYS A 153 -8.27 1.94 -10.10
C CYS A 153 -9.42 1.22 -9.42
N LEU A 154 -9.61 1.44 -8.12
CA LEU A 154 -10.69 0.84 -7.35
C LEU A 154 -12.07 1.31 -7.84
N ARG A 155 -12.26 2.62 -8.10
CA ARG A 155 -13.52 3.17 -8.63
C ARG A 155 -13.81 2.70 -10.05
N ARG A 156 -12.75 2.59 -10.88
CA ARG A 156 -12.84 2.13 -12.27
C ARG A 156 -13.20 0.65 -12.34
N GLY A 157 -12.70 -0.15 -11.40
CA GLY A 157 -12.93 -1.60 -11.37
C GLY A 157 -12.24 -2.34 -12.52
N GLY A 158 -12.82 -3.47 -12.94
CA GLY A 158 -12.32 -4.27 -14.06
C GLY A 158 -10.83 -4.63 -13.93
N THR A 159 -10.07 -4.50 -15.01
CA THR A 159 -8.64 -4.82 -15.06
C THR A 159 -7.74 -3.72 -14.48
N ALA A 160 -8.25 -2.56 -14.04
CA ALA A 160 -7.43 -1.41 -13.67
C ALA A 160 -6.42 -1.71 -12.55
N ALA A 161 -6.84 -2.38 -11.47
CA ALA A 161 -5.93 -2.73 -10.38
C ALA A 161 -4.85 -3.75 -10.81
N CYS A 162 -5.19 -4.67 -11.69
CA CYS A 162 -4.25 -5.63 -12.29
C CYS A 162 -3.21 -4.91 -13.15
N THR A 163 -3.63 -3.98 -13.98
CA THR A 163 -2.74 -3.13 -14.80
C THR A 163 -1.78 -2.33 -13.92
N MET A 164 -2.30 -1.69 -12.85
CA MET A 164 -1.47 -0.97 -11.87
C MET A 164 -0.40 -1.90 -11.28
N ASN A 165 -0.78 -3.12 -10.86
CA ASN A 165 0.16 -4.06 -10.26
C ASN A 165 1.22 -4.54 -11.24
N GLY A 166 0.82 -4.96 -12.45
CA GLY A 166 1.74 -5.43 -13.49
C GLY A 166 2.80 -4.39 -13.86
N ALA A 167 2.38 -3.14 -14.04
CA ALA A 167 3.30 -2.03 -14.31
C ALA A 167 4.23 -1.73 -13.12
N ASN A 168 3.70 -1.74 -11.89
CA ASN A 168 4.48 -1.52 -10.68
C ASN A 168 5.58 -2.56 -10.51
N GLU A 169 5.31 -3.83 -10.74
CA GLU A 169 6.32 -4.88 -10.60
C GLU A 169 7.52 -4.68 -11.52
N VAL A 170 7.28 -4.30 -12.78
CA VAL A 170 8.34 -4.01 -13.75
C VAL A 170 9.12 -2.76 -13.33
N ALA A 171 8.42 -1.70 -12.95
CA ALA A 171 9.05 -0.44 -12.59
C ALA A 171 9.89 -0.55 -11.31
N VAL A 172 9.40 -1.27 -10.30
CA VAL A 172 10.15 -1.53 -9.07
C VAL A 172 11.40 -2.38 -9.36
N ALA A 173 11.29 -3.42 -10.19
CA ALA A 173 12.44 -4.22 -10.60
C ALA A 173 13.47 -3.38 -11.36
N ALA A 174 13.04 -2.49 -12.25
CA ALA A 174 13.91 -1.58 -12.97
C ALA A 174 14.63 -0.59 -12.03
N PHE A 175 13.90 -0.01 -11.06
CA PHE A 175 14.48 0.87 -10.06
C PHE A 175 15.53 0.15 -9.21
N LEU A 176 15.23 -1.04 -8.70
CA LEU A 176 16.18 -1.86 -7.93
C LEU A 176 17.44 -2.22 -8.75
N ALA A 177 17.28 -2.41 -10.06
CA ALA A 177 18.38 -2.60 -11.00
C ALA A 177 19.06 -1.28 -11.44
N ARG A 178 18.69 -0.12 -10.87
CA ARG A 178 19.19 1.22 -11.21
C ARG A 178 19.02 1.60 -12.70
N LYS A 179 17.95 1.11 -13.34
CA LYS A 179 17.63 1.39 -14.74
C LYS A 179 16.64 2.54 -14.91
N CYS A 180 16.03 3.03 -13.83
CA CYS A 180 15.15 4.20 -13.82
C CYS A 180 15.24 4.93 -12.48
N ALA A 181 14.69 6.14 -12.41
CA ALA A 181 14.57 6.90 -11.17
C ALA A 181 13.35 6.46 -10.35
N TRP A 182 13.32 6.79 -9.06
CA TRP A 182 12.20 6.49 -8.17
C TRP A 182 10.87 7.08 -8.65
N LEU A 183 10.91 8.32 -9.16
CA LEU A 183 9.71 8.98 -9.71
C LEU A 183 9.17 8.29 -10.96
N ASP A 184 9.99 7.55 -11.69
CA ASP A 184 9.56 6.85 -12.90
C ASP A 184 8.69 5.64 -12.59
N ILE A 185 8.71 5.12 -11.36
CA ILE A 185 7.82 4.04 -10.93
C ILE A 185 6.35 4.46 -11.14
N VAL A 186 5.97 5.59 -10.57
CA VAL A 186 4.58 6.07 -10.68
C VAL A 186 4.24 6.54 -12.10
N ARG A 187 5.21 7.09 -12.83
CA ARG A 187 5.04 7.48 -14.24
C ARG A 187 4.77 6.28 -15.13
N ALA A 188 5.50 5.17 -14.93
CA ALA A 188 5.28 3.92 -15.66
C ALA A 188 3.90 3.31 -15.36
N ILE A 189 3.46 3.37 -14.10
CA ILE A 189 2.11 2.92 -13.71
C ILE A 189 1.04 3.76 -14.46
N ARG A 190 1.17 5.08 -14.47
CA ARG A 190 0.23 5.97 -15.19
C ARG A 190 0.21 5.66 -16.68
N TYR A 191 1.39 5.56 -17.28
CA TYR A 191 1.51 5.23 -18.70
C TYR A 191 0.79 3.92 -19.05
N ALA A 192 1.00 2.87 -18.26
CA ALA A 192 0.32 1.61 -18.48
C ALA A 192 -1.22 1.73 -18.33
N LEU A 193 -1.71 2.46 -17.32
CA LEU A 193 -3.14 2.67 -17.11
C LEU A 193 -3.83 3.50 -18.20
N GLU A 194 -3.07 4.37 -18.87
CA GLU A 194 -3.55 5.21 -19.98
C GLU A 194 -3.58 4.47 -21.31
N HIS A 195 -2.69 3.48 -21.51
CA HIS A 195 -2.50 2.81 -22.80
C HIS A 195 -3.01 1.37 -22.85
N ALA A 196 -3.14 0.68 -21.70
CA ALA A 196 -3.63 -0.69 -21.66
C ALA A 196 -5.12 -0.79 -22.00
N ALA A 197 -5.48 -1.89 -22.65
CA ALA A 197 -6.87 -2.26 -22.86
C ALA A 197 -7.61 -2.44 -21.54
N PHE A 198 -8.79 -1.83 -21.42
CA PHE A 198 -9.60 -1.92 -20.22
C PHE A 198 -10.77 -2.90 -20.42
N VAL A 199 -10.87 -3.90 -19.56
CA VAL A 199 -11.99 -4.85 -19.52
C VAL A 199 -12.80 -4.64 -18.25
N PRO A 200 -14.07 -4.19 -18.34
CA PRO A 200 -14.88 -3.84 -17.15
C PRO A 200 -15.36 -5.05 -16.34
N SER A 201 -15.51 -6.22 -16.99
CA SER A 201 -15.96 -7.46 -16.35
C SER A 201 -15.03 -8.60 -16.76
N PRO A 202 -13.79 -8.63 -16.23
CA PRO A 202 -12.76 -9.54 -16.71
C PRO A 202 -12.98 -10.99 -16.25
N THR A 203 -12.63 -11.91 -17.14
CA THR A 203 -12.36 -13.31 -16.81
C THR A 203 -10.95 -13.47 -16.25
N LEU A 204 -10.60 -14.68 -15.81
CA LEU A 204 -9.22 -14.98 -15.38
C LEU A 204 -8.22 -14.82 -16.55
N ALA A 205 -8.62 -15.17 -17.78
CA ALA A 205 -7.79 -14.98 -18.96
C ALA A 205 -7.55 -13.50 -19.25
N ASP A 206 -8.58 -12.65 -19.14
CA ASP A 206 -8.45 -11.20 -19.33
C ASP A 206 -7.50 -10.58 -18.30
N TYR A 207 -7.49 -11.06 -17.06
CA TYR A 207 -6.50 -10.62 -16.07
C TYR A 207 -5.07 -11.01 -16.43
N ALA A 208 -4.87 -12.23 -16.98
CA ALA A 208 -3.54 -12.65 -17.43
C ALA A 208 -3.04 -11.80 -18.60
N GLU A 209 -3.92 -11.50 -19.57
CA GLU A 209 -3.61 -10.64 -20.70
C GLU A 209 -3.33 -9.20 -20.25
N ALA A 210 -4.18 -8.61 -19.42
CA ALA A 210 -3.98 -7.26 -18.87
C ALA A 210 -2.68 -7.13 -18.08
N ASN A 211 -2.31 -8.15 -17.28
CA ASN A 211 -1.03 -8.16 -16.58
C ASN A 211 0.15 -8.21 -17.57
N ALA A 212 0.07 -9.04 -18.61
CA ALA A 212 1.13 -9.15 -19.62
C ALA A 212 1.28 -7.83 -20.40
N GLU A 213 0.18 -7.22 -20.81
CA GLU A 213 0.16 -5.94 -21.50
C GLU A 213 0.72 -4.82 -20.63
N ALA A 214 0.29 -4.72 -19.38
CA ALA A 214 0.78 -3.71 -18.42
C ALA A 214 2.30 -3.80 -18.20
N ARG A 215 2.83 -5.01 -18.13
CA ARG A 215 4.28 -5.27 -18.04
C ARG A 215 5.02 -4.80 -19.28
N ALA A 216 4.48 -5.08 -20.46
CA ALA A 216 5.08 -4.65 -21.73
C ALA A 216 5.09 -3.13 -21.85
N LEU A 217 3.98 -2.46 -21.54
CA LEU A 217 3.85 -1.00 -21.55
C LEU A 217 4.80 -0.32 -20.55
N ALA A 218 4.93 -0.85 -19.35
CA ALA A 218 5.88 -0.32 -18.37
C ALA A 218 7.33 -0.49 -18.83
N ALA A 219 7.68 -1.63 -19.45
CA ALA A 219 9.01 -1.86 -19.99
C ALA A 219 9.30 -0.92 -21.18
N GLU A 220 8.31 -0.69 -22.04
CA GLU A 220 8.39 0.28 -23.16
C GLU A 220 8.64 1.70 -22.64
N PHE A 221 7.81 2.18 -21.69
CA PHE A 221 7.97 3.50 -21.08
C PHE A 221 9.37 3.71 -20.51
N LEU A 222 9.89 2.69 -19.82
CA LEU A 222 11.20 2.73 -19.18
C LEU A 222 12.37 2.40 -20.15
N GLN A 223 12.08 2.15 -21.44
CA GLN A 223 13.04 1.80 -22.48
C GLN A 223 13.95 0.61 -22.08
N LEU A 224 13.37 -0.36 -21.38
CA LEU A 224 14.08 -1.57 -20.98
C LEU A 224 14.30 -2.45 -22.21
N LYS A 225 15.59 -2.76 -22.51
CA LYS A 225 15.91 -3.75 -23.56
C LYS A 225 15.53 -5.14 -23.06
N ASN A 226 14.83 -5.89 -23.91
CA ASN A 226 14.52 -7.31 -23.71
C ASN A 226 15.83 -8.14 -23.64
#